data_2c99298fef0a8d2754b1d339295c2418
#
_entry.id   2c99298fef0a8d2754b1d339295c2418
#
_cell.length_a   1.000
_cell.length_b   1.000
_cell.length_c   1.000
_cell.angle_alpha   90.00
_cell.angle_beta   90.00
_cell.angle_gamma   90.00
#
_symmetry.space_group_name_H-M   'P 1'
#
loop_
_entity.id
_entity.type
_entity.pdbx_description
1 polymer ?
#
loop_
_entity_poly.entity_id
_entity_poly.type
_entity_poly.pdbx_seq_one_letter_code
_entity_poly.pdbx_strand_id
1 'polypeptide(L)'
;MTKGSGVNEDGDTDLDFQALLGMNGCIAKNIRYKGKSAHAGGAPHMGVNAEYAAMLGLQACNDLRETFQEKDTIRFHPILMGANCAVNIIPDEMKIESYVRGKSLEAIKRENIKVNRALTGAALSMGAGVELSDRPGYAPEYHDPTFMKLAEDCCVALCGRKKVVFDYNGWSTGSSDFGDVTCVMPGVQINAGGAVGTLHGIDFQITDPNRMCVNAAKVQLFLVDALLSNN
;
A
#
# COMPACT_ATOMS: atom_id res chain seq x y z
N MET A 1 12.25 0.98 -0.67
CA MET A 1 12.16 0.68 0.77
C MET A 1 12.16 1.99 1.52
N THR A 2 11.12 2.31 2.24
CA THR A 2 11.24 3.26 3.32
C THR A 2 12.36 2.72 4.21
N LYS A 3 13.29 3.58 4.67
CA LYS A 3 14.08 3.24 5.86
C LYS A 3 13.06 2.72 6.86
N GLY A 4 13.01 1.40 7.03
CA GLY A 4 12.19 0.81 8.07
C GLY A 4 12.63 1.50 9.34
N SER A 5 11.71 1.78 10.23
CA SER A 5 11.98 2.31 11.57
C SER A 5 12.77 1.32 12.45
N GLY A 6 13.37 0.29 11.85
CA GLY A 6 14.25 -0.65 12.52
C GLY A 6 15.52 0.07 12.93
N VAL A 7 15.69 0.18 14.23
CA VAL A 7 16.91 0.64 14.86
C VAL A 7 17.42 -0.57 15.64
N ASN A 8 18.69 -0.90 15.51
CA ASN A 8 19.27 -1.98 16.32
C ASN A 8 19.43 -1.54 17.79
N GLU A 9 19.90 -2.44 18.63
CA GLU A 9 20.13 -2.17 20.07
C GLU A 9 21.08 -0.99 20.33
N ASP A 10 21.94 -0.65 19.38
CA ASP A 10 22.88 0.46 19.45
C ASP A 10 22.33 1.77 18.81
N GLY A 11 21.09 1.78 18.32
CA GLY A 11 20.49 2.95 17.65
C GLY A 11 20.91 3.14 16.18
N ASP A 12 21.56 2.17 15.55
CA ASP A 12 22.03 2.22 14.17
C ASP A 12 20.88 1.87 13.19
N THR A 13 20.71 2.67 12.15
CA THR A 13 19.75 2.46 11.06
C THR A 13 20.39 1.92 9.79
N ASP A 14 21.71 1.75 9.75
CA ASP A 14 22.44 1.17 8.62
C ASP A 14 22.45 -0.37 8.72
N LEU A 15 21.29 -0.98 8.54
CA LEU A 15 21.06 -2.40 8.66
C LEU A 15 21.33 -3.14 7.35
N ASP A 16 21.86 -4.37 7.47
CA ASP A 16 22.01 -5.28 6.33
C ASP A 16 20.72 -6.03 6.05
N PHE A 17 19.97 -6.40 7.11
CA PHE A 17 18.68 -7.09 6.96
C PHE A 17 17.66 -6.63 7.99
N GLN A 18 16.42 -6.56 7.52
CA GLN A 18 15.29 -6.28 8.39
C GLN A 18 14.02 -6.99 7.90
N ALA A 19 13.15 -7.36 8.83
CA ALA A 19 11.82 -7.88 8.55
C ALA A 19 10.81 -7.36 9.59
N LEU A 20 9.55 -7.26 9.17
CA LEU A 20 8.41 -6.98 10.04
C LEU A 20 7.53 -8.22 10.11
N LEU A 21 6.57 -8.27 11.03
CA LEU A 21 5.63 -9.39 11.12
C LEU A 21 4.72 -9.50 9.90
N GLY A 22 4.42 -8.37 9.23
CA GLY A 22 3.57 -8.42 8.06
C GLY A 22 3.30 -7.05 7.43
N MET A 23 2.38 -7.06 6.48
CA MET A 23 2.06 -5.92 5.63
C MET A 23 0.58 -5.90 5.24
N ASN A 24 0.02 -4.71 4.96
CA ASN A 24 -1.36 -4.57 4.54
C ASN A 24 -1.65 -5.29 3.21
N GLY A 25 -2.85 -5.87 3.11
CA GLY A 25 -3.46 -6.18 1.83
C GLY A 25 -4.21 -4.98 1.24
N CYS A 26 -4.82 -5.17 0.06
CA CYS A 26 -5.57 -4.10 -0.60
C CYS A 26 -6.68 -4.59 -1.53
N ILE A 27 -7.67 -3.72 -1.72
CA ILE A 27 -8.61 -3.75 -2.84
C ILE A 27 -8.23 -2.60 -3.78
N ALA A 28 -8.10 -2.88 -5.07
CA ALA A 28 -7.89 -1.86 -6.10
C ALA A 28 -9.25 -1.29 -6.53
N LYS A 29 -9.34 0.04 -6.65
CA LYS A 29 -10.56 0.75 -6.98
C LYS A 29 -10.38 1.60 -8.22
N ASN A 30 -11.31 1.45 -9.18
CA ASN A 30 -11.52 2.41 -10.26
C ASN A 30 -12.88 3.06 -10.06
N ILE A 31 -12.91 4.37 -10.01
CA ILE A 31 -14.09 5.19 -9.74
C ILE A 31 -14.27 6.12 -10.92
N ARG A 32 -15.46 6.16 -11.49
CA ARG A 32 -15.77 7.00 -12.64
C ARG A 32 -17.02 7.80 -12.34
N TYR A 33 -16.85 9.10 -12.12
CA TYR A 33 -17.96 10.03 -12.02
C TYR A 33 -18.44 10.43 -13.41
N LYS A 34 -19.75 10.48 -13.59
CA LYS A 34 -20.42 10.85 -14.83
C LYS A 34 -21.33 12.05 -14.61
N GLY A 35 -21.09 13.09 -15.35
CA GLY A 35 -21.83 14.32 -15.33
C GLY A 35 -22.47 14.61 -16.69
N LYS A 36 -22.57 15.91 -17.00
CA LYS A 36 -23.10 16.42 -18.27
C LYS A 36 -22.36 17.70 -18.64
N SER A 37 -21.73 17.72 -19.81
CA SER A 37 -21.04 18.91 -20.31
C SER A 37 -22.00 20.06 -20.59
N ALA A 38 -21.53 21.27 -20.32
CA ALA A 38 -22.15 22.52 -20.69
C ALA A 38 -21.11 23.64 -20.75
N HIS A 39 -21.45 24.80 -21.33
CA HIS A 39 -20.59 25.97 -21.32
C HIS A 39 -20.58 26.59 -19.92
N ALA A 40 -19.39 26.56 -19.26
CA ALA A 40 -19.26 26.94 -17.85
C ALA A 40 -19.69 28.40 -17.54
N GLY A 41 -19.44 29.33 -18.47
CA GLY A 41 -19.85 30.73 -18.32
C GLY A 41 -21.22 31.05 -18.85
N GLY A 42 -21.61 30.46 -20.00
CA GLY A 42 -22.85 30.82 -20.69
C GLY A 42 -24.10 30.05 -20.26
N ALA A 43 -23.96 28.78 -19.89
CA ALA A 43 -25.10 27.92 -19.56
C ALA A 43 -24.74 26.89 -18.46
N PRO A 44 -24.19 27.30 -17.30
CA PRO A 44 -23.75 26.37 -16.27
C PRO A 44 -24.87 25.52 -15.68
N HIS A 45 -26.11 26.05 -15.66
CA HIS A 45 -27.31 25.38 -15.19
C HIS A 45 -27.75 24.17 -16.03
N MET A 46 -27.19 24.03 -17.24
CA MET A 46 -27.48 22.90 -18.14
C MET A 46 -26.51 21.72 -17.91
N GLY A 47 -25.42 21.93 -17.15
CA GLY A 47 -24.38 20.94 -16.89
C GLY A 47 -24.53 20.25 -15.54
N VAL A 48 -23.82 19.13 -15.41
CA VAL A 48 -23.55 18.43 -14.14
C VAL A 48 -22.05 18.22 -14.07
N ASN A 49 -21.40 18.85 -13.11
CA ASN A 49 -19.94 18.85 -13.01
C ASN A 49 -19.42 17.57 -12.35
N ALA A 50 -18.84 16.66 -13.16
CA ALA A 50 -18.25 15.41 -12.68
C ALA A 50 -17.02 15.64 -11.79
N GLU A 51 -16.24 16.71 -12.05
CA GLU A 51 -15.06 17.04 -11.25
C GLU A 51 -15.45 17.45 -9.83
N TYR A 52 -16.46 18.32 -9.68
CA TYR A 52 -16.93 18.74 -8.36
C TYR A 52 -17.57 17.57 -7.58
N ALA A 53 -18.27 16.67 -8.26
CA ALA A 53 -18.76 15.44 -7.64
C ALA A 53 -17.62 14.55 -7.15
N ALA A 54 -16.55 14.42 -7.94
CA ALA A 54 -15.36 13.68 -7.56
C ALA A 54 -14.62 14.31 -6.38
N MET A 55 -14.41 15.62 -6.39
CA MET A 55 -13.78 16.37 -5.28
C MET A 55 -14.56 16.21 -3.98
N LEU A 56 -15.91 16.33 -4.02
CA LEU A 56 -16.77 16.11 -2.86
C LEU A 56 -16.65 14.67 -2.34
N GLY A 57 -16.59 13.68 -3.26
CA GLY A 57 -16.37 12.28 -2.90
C GLY A 57 -15.04 12.03 -2.21
N LEU A 58 -13.97 12.66 -2.69
CA LEU A 58 -12.66 12.60 -2.05
C LEU A 58 -12.66 13.23 -0.66
N GLN A 59 -13.31 14.39 -0.50
CA GLN A 59 -13.47 15.05 0.79
C GLN A 59 -14.21 14.15 1.78
N ALA A 60 -15.37 13.59 1.37
CA ALA A 60 -16.14 12.68 2.21
C ALA A 60 -15.32 11.42 2.62
N CYS A 61 -14.53 10.87 1.71
CA CYS A 61 -13.62 9.76 2.03
C CYS A 61 -12.50 10.19 3.00
N ASN A 62 -12.00 11.42 2.89
CA ASN A 62 -11.01 11.95 3.81
C ASN A 62 -11.57 12.10 5.23
N ASP A 63 -12.80 12.58 5.36
CA ASP A 63 -13.48 12.77 6.64
C ASP A 63 -13.78 11.42 7.33
N LEU A 64 -13.95 10.34 6.56
CA LEU A 64 -14.10 8.98 7.10
C LEU A 64 -12.88 8.47 7.86
N ARG A 65 -11.68 9.06 7.68
CA ARG A 65 -10.44 8.62 8.36
C ARG A 65 -10.58 8.64 9.88
N GLU A 66 -11.33 9.61 10.42
CA GLU A 66 -11.62 9.71 11.86
C GLU A 66 -12.44 8.51 12.39
N THR A 67 -13.06 7.73 11.49
CA THR A 67 -13.89 6.57 11.85
C THR A 67 -13.17 5.22 11.67
N PHE A 68 -11.92 5.23 11.19
CA PHE A 68 -11.14 4.02 11.00
C PHE A 68 -10.50 3.58 12.32
N GLN A 69 -10.54 2.27 12.59
CA GLN A 69 -9.86 1.74 13.78
C GLN A 69 -8.35 1.74 13.55
N GLU A 70 -7.58 2.29 14.48
CA GLU A 70 -6.12 2.39 14.39
C GLU A 70 -5.44 1.03 14.18
N LYS A 71 -5.92 0.00 14.90
CA LYS A 71 -5.40 -1.37 14.79
C LYS A 71 -5.49 -1.99 13.40
N ASP A 72 -6.41 -1.49 12.56
CA ASP A 72 -6.65 -2.01 11.21
C ASP A 72 -5.75 -1.37 10.15
N THR A 73 -5.00 -0.32 10.52
CA THR A 73 -4.02 0.37 9.67
C THR A 73 -4.56 0.78 8.30
N ILE A 74 -5.84 1.18 8.24
CA ILE A 74 -6.51 1.49 6.97
C ILE A 74 -5.82 2.65 6.25
N ARG A 75 -5.63 2.49 4.94
CA ARG A 75 -5.14 3.54 4.05
C ARG A 75 -6.02 3.63 2.81
N PHE A 76 -6.43 4.85 2.51
CA PHE A 76 -7.08 5.23 1.26
C PHE A 76 -6.29 6.39 0.67
N HIS A 77 -5.67 6.20 -0.49
CA HIS A 77 -4.85 7.22 -1.17
C HIS A 77 -5.26 7.26 -2.64
N PRO A 78 -6.10 8.22 -3.05
CA PRO A 78 -6.60 8.34 -4.41
C PRO A 78 -5.66 9.16 -5.29
N ILE A 79 -5.67 8.82 -6.59
CA ILE A 79 -5.12 9.63 -7.67
C ILE A 79 -6.29 10.12 -8.52
N LEU A 80 -6.42 11.45 -8.67
CA LEU A 80 -7.39 12.07 -9.54
C LEU A 80 -6.79 12.16 -10.95
N MET A 81 -7.47 11.54 -11.92
CA MET A 81 -7.07 11.59 -13.33
C MET A 81 -7.78 12.80 -13.95
N GLY A 82 -7.01 13.75 -14.50
CA GLY A 82 -7.52 15.05 -14.94
C GLY A 82 -8.67 15.00 -15.93
N ALA A 83 -9.54 15.99 -15.86
CA ALA A 83 -10.57 16.24 -16.87
C ALA A 83 -9.87 16.69 -18.17
N ASN A 84 -10.10 15.96 -19.24
CA ASN A 84 -9.52 16.29 -20.54
C ASN A 84 -10.40 17.29 -21.31
N CYS A 85 -10.61 18.49 -20.75
CA CYS A 85 -11.44 19.52 -21.34
C CYS A 85 -10.87 20.92 -21.10
N ALA A 86 -11.36 21.91 -21.86
CA ALA A 86 -10.99 23.31 -21.69
C ALA A 86 -11.70 23.95 -20.49
N VAL A 87 -11.13 25.00 -19.89
CA VAL A 87 -11.63 25.68 -18.68
C VAL A 87 -13.06 26.28 -18.82
N ASN A 88 -13.54 26.48 -20.03
CA ASN A 88 -14.88 26.97 -20.32
C ASN A 88 -15.92 25.85 -20.51
N ILE A 89 -15.54 24.59 -20.28
CA ILE A 89 -16.41 23.40 -20.40
C ILE A 89 -16.56 22.77 -19.02
N ILE A 90 -17.81 22.46 -18.63
CA ILE A 90 -18.09 21.65 -17.45
C ILE A 90 -17.72 20.20 -17.77
N PRO A 91 -16.81 19.55 -16.99
CA PRO A 91 -16.42 18.17 -17.23
C PRO A 91 -17.59 17.20 -17.03
N ASP A 92 -17.81 16.32 -18.00
CA ASP A 92 -18.84 15.26 -17.94
C ASP A 92 -18.29 13.91 -17.47
N GLU A 93 -16.97 13.78 -17.34
CA GLU A 93 -16.34 12.59 -16.79
C GLU A 93 -15.14 12.95 -15.92
N MET A 94 -14.99 12.25 -14.78
CA MET A 94 -13.80 12.30 -13.94
C MET A 94 -13.48 10.90 -13.43
N LYS A 95 -12.20 10.53 -13.50
CA LYS A 95 -11.71 9.22 -13.04
C LYS A 95 -10.84 9.37 -11.79
N ILE A 96 -11.00 8.41 -10.89
CA ILE A 96 -10.16 8.27 -9.70
C ILE A 96 -9.68 6.82 -9.63
N GLU A 97 -8.39 6.65 -9.35
CA GLU A 97 -7.81 5.36 -9.02
C GLU A 97 -7.33 5.37 -7.57
N SER A 98 -7.49 4.27 -6.86
CA SER A 98 -7.09 4.16 -5.47
C SER A 98 -6.95 2.71 -5.03
N TYR A 99 -6.40 2.57 -3.81
CA TYR A 99 -6.48 1.33 -3.03
C TYR A 99 -7.18 1.61 -1.70
N VAL A 100 -7.97 0.64 -1.23
CA VAL A 100 -8.32 0.52 0.19
C VAL A 100 -7.42 -0.57 0.76
N ARG A 101 -6.50 -0.18 1.62
CA ARG A 101 -5.52 -1.09 2.25
C ARG A 101 -5.88 -1.30 3.71
N GLY A 102 -5.53 -2.45 4.26
CA GLY A 102 -5.74 -2.75 5.67
C GLY A 102 -5.06 -4.02 6.12
N LYS A 103 -5.01 -4.20 7.43
CA LYS A 103 -4.32 -5.30 8.10
C LYS A 103 -5.01 -6.66 7.94
N SER A 104 -6.33 -6.67 7.66
CA SER A 104 -7.08 -7.90 7.42
C SER A 104 -8.11 -7.73 6.30
N LEU A 105 -8.50 -8.82 5.65
CA LEU A 105 -9.53 -8.81 4.61
C LEU A 105 -10.88 -8.31 5.15
N GLU A 106 -11.21 -8.63 6.40
CA GLU A 106 -12.43 -8.19 7.06
C GLU A 106 -12.42 -6.67 7.23
N ALA A 107 -11.31 -6.10 7.72
CA ALA A 107 -11.14 -4.66 7.88
C ALA A 107 -11.23 -3.94 6.53
N ILE A 108 -10.54 -4.45 5.51
CA ILE A 108 -10.56 -3.90 4.15
C ILE A 108 -12.00 -3.88 3.61
N LYS A 109 -12.72 -5.00 3.67
CA LYS A 109 -14.11 -5.11 3.19
C LYS A 109 -15.04 -4.16 3.94
N ARG A 110 -14.94 -4.11 5.27
CA ARG A 110 -15.77 -3.23 6.11
C ARG A 110 -15.57 -1.75 5.76
N GLU A 111 -14.32 -1.31 5.65
CA GLU A 111 -14.03 0.10 5.37
C GLU A 111 -14.28 0.44 3.90
N ASN A 112 -14.10 -0.50 2.98
CA ASN A 112 -14.44 -0.32 1.58
C ASN A 112 -15.94 -0.02 1.37
N ILE A 113 -16.83 -0.61 2.15
CA ILE A 113 -18.26 -0.30 2.11
C ILE A 113 -18.52 1.16 2.49
N LYS A 114 -17.81 1.69 3.51
CA LYS A 114 -17.94 3.11 3.90
C LYS A 114 -17.44 4.03 2.80
N VAL A 115 -16.28 3.70 2.19
CA VAL A 115 -15.70 4.46 1.08
C VAL A 115 -16.68 4.48 -0.12
N ASN A 116 -17.22 3.33 -0.51
CA ASN A 116 -18.19 3.24 -1.60
C ASN A 116 -19.45 4.09 -1.34
N ARG A 117 -19.96 4.06 -0.11
CA ARG A 117 -21.11 4.88 0.30
C ARG A 117 -20.81 6.38 0.21
N ALA A 118 -19.61 6.82 0.65
CA ALA A 118 -19.21 8.22 0.58
C ALA A 118 -19.12 8.71 -0.88
N LEU A 119 -18.48 7.93 -1.74
CA LEU A 119 -18.35 8.23 -3.17
C LEU A 119 -19.72 8.29 -3.87
N THR A 120 -20.61 7.35 -3.57
CA THR A 120 -21.97 7.32 -4.12
C THR A 120 -22.82 8.48 -3.61
N GLY A 121 -22.73 8.80 -2.31
CA GLY A 121 -23.43 9.94 -1.71
C GLY A 121 -23.01 11.27 -2.33
N ALA A 122 -21.74 11.46 -2.62
CA ALA A 122 -21.25 12.65 -3.31
C ALA A 122 -21.79 12.78 -4.74
N ALA A 123 -21.82 11.70 -5.50
CA ALA A 123 -22.43 11.68 -6.84
C ALA A 123 -23.90 12.10 -6.77
N LEU A 124 -24.66 11.49 -5.87
CA LEU A 124 -26.08 11.76 -5.69
C LEU A 124 -26.35 13.21 -5.32
N SER A 125 -25.57 13.79 -4.39
CA SER A 125 -25.74 15.18 -3.96
C SER A 125 -25.45 16.20 -5.06
N MET A 126 -24.61 15.85 -6.04
CA MET A 126 -24.27 16.69 -7.19
C MET A 126 -25.11 16.40 -8.44
N GLY A 127 -26.07 15.48 -8.37
CA GLY A 127 -26.86 15.05 -9.54
C GLY A 127 -26.04 14.28 -10.58
N ALA A 128 -24.87 13.78 -10.21
CA ALA A 128 -23.97 13.01 -11.07
C ALA A 128 -24.21 11.50 -10.91
N GLY A 129 -23.78 10.72 -11.92
CA GLY A 129 -23.66 9.28 -11.80
C GLY A 129 -22.28 8.90 -11.26
N VAL A 130 -22.15 7.69 -10.69
CA VAL A 130 -20.85 7.10 -10.35
C VAL A 130 -20.83 5.61 -10.66
N GLU A 131 -19.74 5.16 -11.27
CA GLU A 131 -19.42 3.75 -11.46
C GLU A 131 -18.25 3.40 -10.55
N LEU A 132 -18.43 2.36 -9.72
CA LEU A 132 -17.42 1.84 -8.82
C LEU A 132 -17.03 0.44 -9.29
N SER A 133 -15.75 0.25 -9.57
CA SER A 133 -15.20 -1.06 -9.93
C SER A 133 -14.11 -1.42 -8.92
N ASP A 134 -14.42 -2.38 -8.06
CA ASP A 134 -13.51 -2.94 -7.08
C ASP A 134 -12.93 -4.26 -7.61
N ARG A 135 -11.62 -4.41 -7.53
CA ARG A 135 -10.93 -5.62 -7.92
C ARG A 135 -10.05 -6.11 -6.77
N PRO A 136 -9.89 -7.42 -6.58
CA PRO A 136 -8.87 -7.94 -5.68
C PRO A 136 -7.51 -7.32 -6.02
N GLY A 137 -6.82 -6.81 -5.02
CA GLY A 137 -5.41 -6.45 -5.09
C GLY A 137 -4.58 -7.58 -4.49
N TYR A 138 -3.91 -7.32 -3.38
CA TYR A 138 -3.11 -8.31 -2.67
C TYR A 138 -3.75 -8.65 -1.33
N ALA A 139 -3.64 -9.90 -0.90
CA ALA A 139 -4.00 -10.32 0.45
C ALA A 139 -3.05 -9.65 1.48
N PRO A 140 -3.49 -9.48 2.75
CA PRO A 140 -2.58 -9.09 3.82
C PRO A 140 -1.46 -10.11 3.97
N GLU A 141 -0.22 -9.62 4.01
CA GLU A 141 0.97 -10.44 4.20
C GLU A 141 1.17 -10.69 5.70
N TYR A 142 1.38 -11.95 6.07
CA TYR A 142 1.69 -12.33 7.43
C TYR A 142 2.85 -13.32 7.44
N HIS A 143 3.96 -12.92 8.03
CA HIS A 143 5.14 -13.77 8.10
C HIS A 143 4.99 -14.83 9.19
N ASP A 144 5.35 -16.06 8.88
CA ASP A 144 5.38 -17.15 9.85
C ASP A 144 6.49 -16.90 10.89
N PRO A 145 6.17 -16.88 12.20
CA PRO A 145 7.17 -16.55 13.23
C PRO A 145 8.33 -17.55 13.30
N THR A 146 8.09 -18.83 12.97
CA THR A 146 9.13 -19.86 12.94
C THR A 146 10.10 -19.61 11.78
N PHE A 147 9.54 -19.29 10.61
CA PHE A 147 10.35 -18.89 9.45
C PHE A 147 11.09 -17.58 9.68
N MET A 148 10.46 -16.60 10.34
CA MET A 148 11.14 -15.35 10.73
C MET A 148 12.33 -15.64 11.61
N LYS A 149 12.20 -16.53 12.60
CA LYS A 149 13.31 -16.88 13.50
C LYS A 149 14.46 -17.55 12.75
N LEU A 150 14.16 -18.51 11.89
CA LEU A 150 15.18 -19.16 11.06
C LEU A 150 15.88 -18.17 10.14
N ALA A 151 15.12 -17.28 9.51
CA ALA A 151 15.66 -16.23 8.64
C ALA A 151 16.55 -15.24 9.41
N GLU A 152 16.13 -14.83 10.61
CA GLU A 152 16.92 -13.97 11.49
C GLU A 152 18.26 -14.63 11.83
N ASP A 153 18.26 -15.91 12.20
CA ASP A 153 19.49 -16.65 12.54
C ASP A 153 20.43 -16.74 11.35
N CYS A 154 19.92 -16.98 10.13
CA CYS A 154 20.72 -16.97 8.91
C CYS A 154 21.32 -15.59 8.62
N CYS A 155 20.54 -14.51 8.78
CA CYS A 155 21.02 -13.14 8.61
C CYS A 155 22.11 -12.80 9.64
N VAL A 156 21.90 -13.16 10.90
CA VAL A 156 22.87 -12.92 11.97
C VAL A 156 24.16 -13.71 11.74
N ALA A 157 24.08 -14.95 11.28
CA ALA A 157 25.24 -15.76 10.93
C ALA A 157 26.08 -15.13 9.82
N LEU A 158 25.43 -14.45 8.86
CA LEU A 158 26.11 -13.82 7.72
C LEU A 158 26.76 -12.47 8.07
N CYS A 159 26.09 -11.59 8.80
CA CYS A 159 26.53 -10.19 8.98
C CYS A 159 26.62 -9.72 10.45
N GLY A 160 26.29 -10.59 11.40
CA GLY A 160 26.34 -10.30 12.83
C GLY A 160 25.07 -9.60 13.36
N ARG A 161 24.83 -9.76 14.65
CA ARG A 161 23.60 -9.29 15.33
C ARG A 161 23.31 -7.80 15.15
N LYS A 162 24.35 -6.96 15.17
CA LYS A 162 24.20 -5.50 15.09
C LYS A 162 23.65 -4.99 13.76
N LYS A 163 23.72 -5.79 12.70
CA LYS A 163 23.26 -5.45 11.35
C LYS A 163 21.90 -6.04 10.98
N VAL A 164 21.20 -6.67 11.94
CA VAL A 164 19.95 -7.39 11.71
C VAL A 164 18.88 -6.94 12.69
N VAL A 165 17.69 -6.59 12.18
CA VAL A 165 16.51 -6.28 12.99
C VAL A 165 15.27 -7.00 12.44
N PHE A 166 14.68 -7.87 13.27
CA PHE A 166 13.41 -8.52 13.00
C PHE A 166 12.40 -8.07 14.07
N ASP A 167 11.38 -7.33 13.63
CA ASP A 167 10.32 -6.82 14.52
C ASP A 167 9.09 -7.73 14.40
N TYR A 168 8.93 -8.62 15.36
CA TYR A 168 7.83 -9.58 15.47
C TYR A 168 6.46 -8.94 15.81
N ASN A 169 6.42 -7.65 16.07
CA ASN A 169 5.19 -6.87 16.28
C ASN A 169 5.00 -5.79 15.21
N GLY A 170 6.02 -5.53 14.42
CA GLY A 170 6.04 -4.50 13.40
C GLY A 170 5.07 -4.81 12.25
N TRP A 171 4.46 -3.76 11.71
CA TRP A 171 3.51 -3.88 10.61
C TRP A 171 3.71 -2.78 9.58
N SER A 172 3.84 -3.15 8.30
CA SER A 172 3.91 -2.21 7.19
C SER A 172 2.52 -1.86 6.66
N THR A 173 2.31 -0.60 6.29
CA THR A 173 1.09 -0.16 5.60
C THR A 173 1.20 -0.21 4.06
N GLY A 174 2.34 -0.69 3.53
CA GLY A 174 2.51 -1.09 2.14
C GLY A 174 1.67 -2.31 1.79
N SER A 175 1.79 -2.79 0.56
CA SER A 175 1.16 -4.05 0.10
C SER A 175 2.09 -4.72 -0.92
N SER A 176 2.11 -6.04 -0.92
CA SER A 176 2.95 -6.86 -1.80
C SER A 176 2.14 -8.07 -2.27
N ASP A 177 2.44 -8.58 -3.45
CA ASP A 177 1.89 -9.83 -3.98
C ASP A 177 2.34 -11.06 -3.17
N PHE A 178 3.41 -10.94 -2.38
CA PHE A 178 3.82 -11.99 -1.46
C PHE A 178 2.77 -12.29 -0.38
N GLY A 179 1.85 -11.36 -0.11
CA GLY A 179 0.68 -11.58 0.75
C GLY A 179 -0.19 -12.73 0.27
N ASP A 180 -0.36 -12.91 -1.05
CA ASP A 180 -1.12 -14.03 -1.62
C ASP A 180 -0.42 -15.37 -1.36
N VAL A 181 0.91 -15.39 -1.35
CA VAL A 181 1.72 -16.58 -1.00
C VAL A 181 1.56 -16.91 0.47
N THR A 182 1.69 -15.92 1.36
CA THR A 182 1.60 -16.15 2.81
C THR A 182 0.20 -16.56 3.29
N CYS A 183 -0.84 -16.34 2.48
CA CYS A 183 -2.19 -16.85 2.74
C CYS A 183 -2.33 -18.36 2.56
N VAL A 184 -1.45 -19.00 1.78
CA VAL A 184 -1.56 -20.42 1.42
C VAL A 184 -0.43 -21.29 1.96
N MET A 185 0.70 -20.67 2.34
CA MET A 185 1.85 -21.40 2.88
C MET A 185 2.70 -20.49 3.78
N PRO A 186 3.46 -21.05 4.74
CA PRO A 186 4.41 -20.29 5.53
C PRO A 186 5.43 -19.56 4.65
N GLY A 187 5.73 -18.31 4.99
CA GLY A 187 6.70 -17.50 4.26
C GLY A 187 7.27 -16.37 5.11
N VAL A 188 8.39 -15.81 4.66
CA VAL A 188 9.01 -14.62 5.24
C VAL A 188 9.61 -13.77 4.14
N GLN A 189 9.35 -12.48 4.17
CA GLN A 189 9.98 -11.48 3.30
C GLN A 189 11.01 -10.69 4.09
N ILE A 190 12.26 -10.71 3.60
CA ILE A 190 13.39 -10.03 4.23
C ILE A 190 13.80 -8.85 3.35
N ASN A 191 13.98 -7.70 3.94
CA ASN A 191 14.49 -6.51 3.26
C ASN A 191 15.99 -6.44 3.44
N ALA A 192 16.74 -6.30 2.33
CA ALA A 192 18.19 -6.13 2.33
C ALA A 192 18.56 -4.64 2.31
N GLY A 193 19.62 -4.29 3.02
CA GLY A 193 20.26 -2.97 2.96
C GLY A 193 21.07 -2.75 1.69
N GLY A 194 21.78 -1.63 1.59
CA GLY A 194 22.64 -1.30 0.44
C GLY A 194 22.01 -0.36 -0.58
N ALA A 195 20.84 0.21 -0.27
CA ALA A 195 20.22 1.29 -1.02
C ALA A 195 19.98 2.50 -0.13
N VAL A 196 19.94 3.68 -0.72
CA VAL A 196 19.63 4.97 -0.07
C VAL A 196 18.53 5.69 -0.84
N GLY A 197 17.97 6.75 -0.25
CA GLY A 197 16.92 7.56 -0.85
C GLY A 197 15.51 7.10 -0.47
N THR A 198 14.52 7.71 -1.10
CA THR A 198 13.09 7.49 -0.83
C THR A 198 12.55 6.41 -1.76
N LEU A 199 11.84 5.42 -1.23
CA LEU A 199 11.17 4.42 -2.07
C LEU A 199 10.21 5.11 -3.05
N HIS A 200 10.32 4.78 -4.34
CA HIS A 200 9.66 5.45 -5.48
C HIS A 200 10.10 6.91 -5.70
N GLY A 201 11.08 7.41 -4.96
CA GLY A 201 11.66 8.72 -5.18
C GLY A 201 12.71 8.71 -6.29
N ILE A 202 12.94 9.87 -6.90
CA ILE A 202 13.99 10.07 -7.92
C ILE A 202 15.40 9.91 -7.32
N ASP A 203 15.53 10.04 -6.01
CA ASP A 203 16.75 9.92 -5.23
C ASP A 203 17.09 8.48 -4.82
N PHE A 204 16.22 7.50 -5.15
CA PHE A 204 16.47 6.11 -4.82
C PHE A 204 17.60 5.54 -5.67
N GLN A 205 18.64 5.04 -5.00
CA GLN A 205 19.79 4.43 -5.67
C GLN A 205 20.40 3.30 -4.84
N ILE A 206 20.96 2.30 -5.54
CA ILE A 206 21.76 1.23 -4.93
C ILE A 206 23.16 1.76 -4.75
N THR A 207 23.62 1.85 -3.51
CA THR A 207 24.97 2.33 -3.15
C THR A 207 25.95 1.20 -2.83
N ASP A 208 25.43 0.03 -2.43
CA ASP A 208 26.22 -1.16 -2.18
C ASP A 208 25.54 -2.42 -2.76
N PRO A 209 25.86 -2.78 -4.03
CA PRO A 209 25.29 -3.96 -4.68
C PRO A 209 25.62 -5.28 -3.97
N ASN A 210 26.76 -5.37 -3.28
CA ASN A 210 27.14 -6.59 -2.54
C ASN A 210 26.19 -6.81 -1.35
N ARG A 211 25.90 -5.76 -0.59
CA ARG A 211 24.92 -5.83 0.50
C ARG A 211 23.53 -6.14 -0.02
N MET A 212 23.10 -5.44 -1.05
CA MET A 212 21.71 -5.55 -1.54
C MET A 212 21.46 -6.87 -2.28
N CYS A 213 22.35 -7.31 -3.14
CA CYS A 213 22.13 -8.46 -4.03
C CYS A 213 22.85 -9.72 -3.55
N VAL A 214 24.17 -9.63 -3.31
CA VAL A 214 24.97 -10.82 -3.00
C VAL A 214 24.65 -11.37 -1.61
N ASN A 215 24.56 -10.50 -0.59
CA ASN A 215 24.20 -10.94 0.75
C ASN A 215 22.76 -11.46 0.83
N ALA A 216 21.82 -10.84 0.11
CA ALA A 216 20.46 -11.35 0.00
C ALA A 216 20.42 -12.78 -0.60
N ALA A 217 21.18 -13.03 -1.67
CA ALA A 217 21.28 -14.37 -2.27
C ALA A 217 21.91 -15.39 -1.30
N LYS A 218 22.93 -15.00 -0.55
CA LYS A 218 23.57 -15.87 0.47
C LYS A 218 22.59 -16.26 1.58
N VAL A 219 21.78 -15.31 2.08
CA VAL A 219 20.74 -15.60 3.10
C VAL A 219 19.73 -16.60 2.58
N GLN A 220 19.28 -16.47 1.31
CA GLN A 220 18.37 -17.43 0.69
C GLN A 220 19.00 -18.83 0.65
N LEU A 221 20.26 -18.95 0.27
CA LEU A 221 20.98 -20.23 0.28
C LEU A 221 21.10 -20.81 1.69
N PHE A 222 21.42 -20.00 2.69
CA PHE A 222 21.47 -20.45 4.09
C PHE A 222 20.10 -20.94 4.59
N LEU A 223 19.02 -20.25 4.21
CA LEU A 223 17.66 -20.69 4.53
C LEU A 223 17.31 -22.03 3.91
N VAL A 224 17.64 -22.22 2.63
CA VAL A 224 17.42 -23.49 1.94
C VAL A 224 18.21 -24.62 2.58
N ASP A 225 19.50 -24.39 2.87
CA ASP A 225 20.36 -25.37 3.53
C ASP A 225 19.81 -25.75 4.93
N ALA A 226 19.44 -24.75 5.74
CA ALA A 226 18.86 -24.97 7.06
C ALA A 226 17.54 -25.77 7.01
N LEU A 227 16.69 -25.52 6.04
CA LEU A 227 15.44 -26.24 5.85
C LEU A 227 15.64 -27.68 5.41
N LEU A 228 16.61 -27.93 4.54
CA LEU A 228 16.92 -29.28 4.06
C LEU A 228 17.70 -30.12 5.08
N SER A 229 18.51 -29.51 5.93
CA SER A 229 19.33 -30.20 6.93
C SER A 229 18.57 -30.56 8.20
N ASN A 230 17.41 -29.96 8.45
CA ASN A 230 16.57 -30.23 9.63
C ASN A 230 15.43 -31.21 9.36
N ASN A 231 15.45 -31.93 8.24
CA ASN A 231 14.49 -32.99 7.91
C ASN A 231 15.05 -34.40 8.19
#